data_f0523b5c9256ed47c97f9d0da585a644
#
_entry.id   f0523b5c9256ed47c97f9d0da585a644
#
_cell.length_a   1.000
_cell.length_b   1.000
_cell.length_c   1.000
_cell.angle_alpha   90.00
_cell.angle_beta   90.00
_cell.angle_gamma   90.00
#
_symmetry.space_group_name_H-M   'P 1'
#
loop_
_entity.id
_entity.type
_entity.pdbx_description
1 polymer ?
#
loop_
_entity_poly.entity_id
_entity_poly.type
_entity_poly.pdbx_seq_one_letter_code
_entity_poly.pdbx_strand_id
1 'polypeptide(L)'
;MGSMVTFASNGGTADGYLTEAEGGGPGLILVQEWWGLVGHIKDVAERFASAGFTTLAPDFFHGATTGEPDEAMRLMMGLAMDQAAKDVAGAATYLSGLDSVTSQEIGVVGFCMGGSLALWSPTVAENISAAVGFYPAV
;
A
#
# COMPACT_ATOMS: atom_id res chain seq x y z
N MET A 1 14.65 7.55 3.83
CA MET A 1 14.92 6.96 2.51
C MET A 1 14.35 5.55 2.44
N GLY A 2 13.74 5.21 1.34
CA GLY A 2 13.05 3.95 1.19
C GLY A 2 13.78 2.95 0.30
N SER A 3 13.29 1.73 0.28
CA SER A 3 13.79 0.67 -0.59
C SER A 3 12.66 -0.26 -1.00
N MET A 4 12.83 -0.91 -2.14
CA MET A 4 11.89 -1.95 -2.56
C MET A 4 12.12 -3.21 -1.74
N VAL A 5 11.02 -3.80 -1.31
CA VAL A 5 11.02 -5.07 -0.58
C VAL A 5 10.07 -6.05 -1.23
N THR A 6 10.25 -7.33 -0.96
CA THR A 6 9.35 -8.39 -1.40
C THR A 6 8.76 -9.05 -0.17
N PHE A 7 7.47 -9.31 -0.18
CA PHE A 7 6.78 -9.93 0.94
C PHE A 7 5.84 -11.03 0.47
N ALA A 8 5.49 -11.94 1.39
CA ALA A 8 4.59 -13.03 1.08
C ALA A 8 3.16 -12.52 0.86
N SER A 9 2.52 -12.99 -0.20
CA SER A 9 1.15 -12.64 -0.59
C SER A 9 0.38 -13.95 -0.83
N ASN A 10 0.06 -14.65 0.26
CA ASN A 10 -0.77 -15.86 0.33
C ASN A 10 -0.60 -16.82 -0.87
N GLY A 11 0.54 -17.53 -0.87
CA GLY A 11 0.88 -18.48 -1.92
C GLY A 11 1.75 -17.94 -3.02
N GLY A 12 2.03 -16.65 -3.01
CA GLY A 12 2.93 -15.98 -3.93
C GLY A 12 3.71 -14.90 -3.21
N THR A 13 4.22 -13.94 -3.97
CA THR A 13 4.91 -12.77 -3.45
C THR A 13 4.40 -11.50 -4.10
N ALA A 14 4.58 -10.39 -3.41
CA ALA A 14 4.32 -9.06 -3.92
C ALA A 14 5.48 -8.15 -3.55
N ASP A 15 5.64 -7.07 -4.29
CA ASP A 15 6.67 -6.09 -4.02
C ASP A 15 6.05 -4.81 -3.46
N GLY A 16 6.83 -4.03 -2.75
CA GLY A 16 6.40 -2.74 -2.26
C GLY A 16 7.56 -1.84 -1.90
N TYR A 17 7.28 -0.57 -1.74
CA TYR A 17 8.26 0.42 -1.34
C TYR A 17 8.13 0.68 0.16
N LEU A 18 9.16 0.33 0.91
CA LEU A 18 9.17 0.47 2.38
C LEU A 18 9.98 1.71 2.78
N THR A 19 9.36 2.52 3.63
CA THR A 19 10.03 3.65 4.28
C THR A 19 9.83 3.53 5.78
N GLU A 20 10.94 3.40 6.51
CA GLU A 20 10.85 3.22 7.96
C GLU A 20 10.96 4.57 8.67
N ALA A 21 10.11 4.80 9.67
CA ALA A 21 10.18 6.00 10.49
C ALA A 21 11.44 5.93 11.36
N GLU A 22 12.14 7.05 11.48
CA GLU A 22 13.31 7.13 12.36
C GLU A 22 12.90 6.85 13.81
N GLY A 23 13.51 5.87 14.43
CA GLY A 23 13.14 5.44 15.77
C GLY A 23 11.90 4.56 15.83
N GLY A 24 11.35 4.17 14.69
CA GLY A 24 10.14 3.38 14.59
C GLY A 24 8.86 4.22 14.69
N GLY A 25 7.73 3.62 14.33
CA GLY A 25 6.43 4.29 14.37
C GLY A 25 5.29 3.34 14.03
N PRO A 26 4.06 3.82 14.10
CA PRO A 26 2.91 3.02 13.67
C PRO A 26 3.05 2.55 12.23
N GLY A 27 2.53 1.38 11.93
CA GLY A 27 2.56 0.81 10.59
C GLY A 27 1.44 1.37 9.73
N LEU A 28 1.77 1.70 8.49
CA LEU A 28 0.85 2.31 7.53
C LEU A 28 1.04 1.69 6.15
N ILE A 29 -0.06 1.25 5.55
CA ILE A 29 -0.09 0.85 4.14
C ILE A 29 -0.53 2.07 3.33
N LEU A 30 0.23 2.41 2.29
CA LEU A 30 -0.09 3.48 1.35
C LEU A 30 -0.52 2.85 0.03
N VAL A 31 -1.74 3.16 -0.42
CA VAL A 31 -2.28 2.57 -1.64
C VAL A 31 -2.20 3.56 -2.80
N GLN A 32 -1.63 3.09 -3.88
CA GLN A 32 -1.34 3.83 -5.10
C GLN A 32 -2.58 4.35 -5.82
N GLU A 33 -2.36 5.31 -6.71
CA GLU A 33 -3.35 5.73 -7.70
C GLU A 33 -3.29 4.80 -8.92
N TRP A 34 -4.09 5.09 -9.94
CA TRP A 34 -4.19 4.22 -11.13
C TRP A 34 -2.95 4.22 -12.03
N TRP A 35 -1.96 5.08 -11.73
CA TRP A 35 -0.70 5.12 -12.47
C TRP A 35 0.25 3.98 -12.09
N GLY A 36 -0.02 3.28 -11.01
CA GLY A 36 0.86 2.26 -10.45
C GLY A 36 1.75 2.82 -9.34
N LEU A 37 2.73 2.04 -8.93
CA LEU A 37 3.71 2.44 -7.91
C LEU A 37 4.79 3.30 -8.58
N VAL A 38 4.46 4.57 -8.79
CA VAL A 38 5.33 5.54 -9.46
C VAL A 38 6.09 6.38 -8.45
N GLY A 39 7.04 7.20 -8.94
CA GLY A 39 7.89 8.03 -8.08
C GLY A 39 7.13 8.94 -7.14
N HIS A 40 6.00 9.48 -7.58
CA HIS A 40 5.14 10.32 -6.74
C HIS A 40 4.66 9.58 -5.49
N ILE A 41 4.21 8.33 -5.65
CA ILE A 41 3.75 7.53 -4.51
C ILE A 41 4.91 7.19 -3.58
N LYS A 42 6.09 6.89 -4.13
CA LYS A 42 7.28 6.67 -3.32
C LYS A 42 7.65 7.91 -2.51
N ASP A 43 7.53 9.10 -3.10
CA ASP A 43 7.74 10.36 -2.40
C ASP A 43 6.74 10.54 -1.27
N VAL A 44 5.46 10.24 -1.51
CA VAL A 44 4.43 10.32 -0.47
C VAL A 44 4.75 9.35 0.68
N ALA A 45 5.22 8.14 0.37
CA ALA A 45 5.64 7.18 1.39
C ALA A 45 6.76 7.76 2.26
N GLU A 46 7.75 8.42 1.65
CA GLU A 46 8.85 9.04 2.39
C GLU A 46 8.35 10.19 3.28
N ARG A 47 7.36 10.94 2.81
CA ARG A 47 6.74 12.00 3.61
C ARG A 47 6.01 11.44 4.82
N PHE A 48 5.30 10.33 4.68
CA PHE A 48 4.67 9.66 5.82
C PHE A 48 5.70 9.14 6.83
N ALA A 49 6.82 8.59 6.34
CA ALA A 49 7.90 8.16 7.22
C ALA A 49 8.49 9.35 7.99
N SER A 50 8.66 10.48 7.34
CA SER A 50 9.13 11.71 7.98
C SER A 50 8.14 12.23 9.03
N ALA A 51 6.86 11.91 8.87
CA ALA A 51 5.82 12.26 9.84
C ALA A 51 5.69 11.23 10.97
N GLY A 52 6.49 10.17 10.95
CA GLY A 52 6.56 9.20 12.03
C GLY A 52 5.89 7.86 11.77
N PHE A 53 5.48 7.56 10.52
CA PHE A 53 4.82 6.31 10.17
C PHE A 53 5.76 5.41 9.36
N THR A 54 6.00 4.20 9.82
CA THR A 54 6.68 3.19 9.01
C THR A 54 5.69 2.75 7.93
N THR A 55 6.00 3.07 6.67
CA THR A 55 5.04 3.04 5.56
C THR A 55 5.49 2.04 4.50
N LEU A 56 4.56 1.18 4.08
CA LEU A 56 4.74 0.27 2.96
C LEU A 56 3.73 0.60 1.88
N ALA A 57 4.22 0.88 0.67
CA ALA A 57 3.39 1.10 -0.51
C ALA A 57 3.49 -0.15 -1.39
N PRO A 58 2.51 -1.07 -1.32
CA PRO A 58 2.52 -2.27 -2.17
C PRO A 58 2.35 -1.91 -3.64
N ASP A 59 2.92 -2.74 -4.51
CA ASP A 59 2.75 -2.61 -5.96
C ASP A 59 1.56 -3.46 -6.39
N PHE A 60 0.38 -2.87 -6.43
CA PHE A 60 -0.85 -3.59 -6.78
C PHE A 60 -0.92 -3.99 -8.25
N PHE A 61 -0.17 -3.34 -9.12
CA PHE A 61 -0.13 -3.67 -10.54
C PHE A 61 1.03 -4.62 -10.91
N HIS A 62 1.76 -5.10 -9.92
CA HIS A 62 2.81 -6.11 -10.10
C HIS A 62 3.80 -5.74 -11.21
N GLY A 63 4.33 -4.52 -11.13
CA GLY A 63 5.36 -4.01 -12.04
C GLY A 63 4.85 -3.08 -13.11
N ALA A 64 3.54 -3.00 -13.35
CA ALA A 64 3.01 -2.14 -14.39
C ALA A 64 2.85 -0.70 -13.88
N THR A 65 3.27 0.24 -14.70
CA THR A 65 3.06 1.68 -14.48
C THR A 65 2.73 2.35 -15.82
N THR A 66 2.06 3.47 -15.78
CA THR A 66 1.77 4.24 -16.99
C THR A 66 1.59 5.72 -16.67
N GLY A 67 1.83 6.57 -17.66
CA GLY A 67 1.48 7.99 -17.62
C GLY A 67 0.29 8.33 -18.51
N GLU A 68 -0.32 7.32 -19.16
CA GLU A 68 -1.41 7.52 -20.10
C GLU A 68 -2.75 7.14 -19.49
N PRO A 69 -3.76 8.05 -19.51
CA PRO A 69 -5.06 7.77 -18.87
C PRO A 69 -5.77 6.53 -19.41
N ASP A 70 -5.72 6.28 -20.71
CA ASP A 70 -6.38 5.10 -21.30
C ASP A 70 -5.77 3.80 -20.78
N GLU A 71 -4.44 3.75 -20.68
CA GLU A 71 -3.74 2.60 -20.13
C GLU A 71 -4.01 2.46 -18.63
N ALA A 72 -4.04 3.58 -17.90
CA ALA A 72 -4.34 3.58 -16.47
C ALA A 72 -5.74 3.03 -16.21
N MET A 73 -6.72 3.42 -17.02
CA MET A 73 -8.08 2.90 -16.94
C MET A 73 -8.09 1.39 -17.16
N ARG A 74 -7.34 0.91 -18.16
CA ARG A 74 -7.25 -0.52 -18.45
C ARG A 74 -6.64 -1.29 -17.29
N LEU A 75 -5.57 -0.76 -16.70
CA LEU A 75 -4.92 -1.39 -15.52
C LEU A 75 -5.86 -1.42 -14.32
N MET A 76 -6.55 -0.32 -14.06
CA MET A 76 -7.49 -0.23 -12.95
C MET A 76 -8.66 -1.22 -13.12
N MET A 77 -9.26 -1.26 -14.31
CA MET A 77 -10.39 -2.15 -14.59
C MET A 77 -9.98 -3.61 -14.61
N GLY A 78 -8.72 -3.90 -14.90
CA GLY A 78 -8.17 -5.25 -14.91
C GLY A 78 -7.65 -5.74 -13.56
N LEU A 79 -7.73 -4.92 -12.52
CA LEU A 79 -7.22 -5.30 -11.20
C LEU A 79 -8.04 -6.46 -10.64
N ALA A 80 -7.37 -7.59 -10.38
CA ALA A 80 -7.99 -8.76 -9.78
C ALA A 80 -8.13 -8.54 -8.27
N MET A 81 -9.37 -8.43 -7.78
CA MET A 81 -9.64 -8.10 -6.39
C MET A 81 -9.20 -9.19 -5.41
N ASP A 82 -9.22 -10.45 -5.82
CA ASP A 82 -8.70 -11.54 -5.00
C ASP A 82 -7.18 -11.44 -4.81
N GLN A 83 -6.44 -11.05 -5.85
CA GLN A 83 -5.01 -10.81 -5.73
C GLN A 83 -4.72 -9.57 -4.89
N ALA A 84 -5.50 -8.51 -5.08
CA ALA A 84 -5.37 -7.29 -4.28
C ALA A 84 -5.61 -7.58 -2.79
N ALA A 85 -6.57 -8.45 -2.47
CA ALA A 85 -6.83 -8.86 -1.09
C ALA A 85 -5.62 -9.59 -0.48
N LYS A 86 -4.99 -10.47 -1.25
CA LYS A 86 -3.77 -11.17 -0.82
C LYS A 86 -2.62 -10.20 -0.60
N ASP A 87 -2.46 -9.24 -1.49
CA ASP A 87 -1.40 -8.23 -1.40
C ASP A 87 -1.58 -7.37 -0.15
N VAL A 88 -2.80 -6.94 0.13
CA VAL A 88 -3.11 -6.15 1.34
C VAL A 88 -2.84 -6.95 2.61
N ALA A 89 -3.36 -8.17 2.67
CA ALA A 89 -3.17 -9.03 3.86
C ALA A 89 -1.69 -9.35 4.08
N GLY A 90 -0.96 -9.64 2.99
CA GLY A 90 0.47 -9.88 3.06
C GLY A 90 1.26 -8.66 3.51
N ALA A 91 0.91 -7.48 3.01
CA ALA A 91 1.54 -6.22 3.41
C ALA A 91 1.31 -5.94 4.90
N ALA A 92 0.09 -6.14 5.38
CA ALA A 92 -0.23 -5.94 6.79
C ALA A 92 0.56 -6.90 7.70
N THR A 93 0.66 -8.16 7.30
CA THR A 93 1.45 -9.16 8.03
C THR A 93 2.94 -8.79 8.03
N TYR A 94 3.46 -8.37 6.86
CA TYR A 94 4.86 -7.98 6.73
C TYR A 94 5.20 -6.82 7.65
N LEU A 95 4.38 -5.76 7.63
CA LEU A 95 4.58 -4.61 8.51
C LEU A 95 4.55 -4.99 9.98
N SER A 96 3.60 -5.82 10.37
CA SER A 96 3.45 -6.25 11.78
C SER A 96 4.68 -7.01 12.29
N GLY A 97 5.48 -7.58 11.41
CA GLY A 97 6.69 -8.32 11.77
C GLY A 97 7.95 -7.46 11.83
N LEU A 98 7.88 -6.18 11.46
CA LEU A 98 9.06 -5.30 11.44
C LEU A 98 9.31 -4.69 12.82
N ASP A 99 10.59 -4.64 13.21
CA ASP A 99 10.99 -3.99 14.46
C ASP A 99 10.67 -2.49 14.44
N SER A 100 10.66 -1.86 13.26
CA SER A 100 10.34 -0.44 13.10
C SER A 100 8.85 -0.14 13.21
N VAL A 101 7.99 -1.14 13.29
CA VAL A 101 6.55 -0.97 13.48
C VAL A 101 6.22 -1.14 14.96
N THR A 102 5.74 -0.05 15.58
CA THR A 102 5.47 0.00 17.03
C THR A 102 4.00 -0.20 17.37
N SER A 103 3.10 -0.16 16.37
CA SER A 103 1.68 -0.40 16.60
C SER A 103 1.34 -1.89 16.48
N GLN A 104 0.33 -2.35 17.21
CA GLN A 104 -0.16 -3.72 17.06
C GLN A 104 -1.00 -3.86 15.79
N GLU A 105 -1.71 -2.81 15.42
CA GLU A 105 -2.58 -2.79 14.27
C GLU A 105 -2.04 -1.81 13.23
N ILE A 106 -2.51 -1.96 12.01
CA ILE A 106 -2.01 -1.23 10.83
C ILE A 106 -3.08 -0.29 10.34
N GLY A 107 -2.68 0.92 9.96
CA GLY A 107 -3.54 1.85 9.25
C GLY A 107 -3.34 1.72 7.75
N VAL A 108 -4.31 2.20 6.98
CA VAL A 108 -4.21 2.26 5.52
C VAL A 108 -4.70 3.61 5.03
N VAL A 109 -4.00 4.16 4.04
CA VAL A 109 -4.37 5.41 3.38
C VAL A 109 -4.20 5.23 1.88
N GLY A 110 -5.09 5.82 1.10
CA GLY A 110 -4.99 5.74 -0.34
C GLY A 110 -5.66 6.91 -1.02
N PHE A 111 -5.36 7.05 -2.32
CA PHE A 111 -5.79 8.18 -3.13
C PHE A 111 -6.44 7.66 -4.41
N CYS A 112 -7.56 8.25 -4.82
CA CYS A 112 -8.29 7.87 -6.04
C CYS A 112 -8.70 6.39 -5.98
N MET A 113 -8.29 5.57 -6.95
CA MET A 113 -8.46 4.12 -6.90
C MET A 113 -7.96 3.56 -5.56
N GLY A 114 -6.79 4.05 -5.11
CA GLY A 114 -6.21 3.64 -3.84
C GLY A 114 -7.04 4.06 -2.63
N GLY A 115 -7.80 5.14 -2.74
CA GLY A 115 -8.74 5.54 -1.71
C GLY A 115 -9.86 4.52 -1.53
N SER A 116 -10.38 4.00 -2.62
CA SER A 116 -11.40 2.95 -2.59
C SER A 116 -10.84 1.65 -2.02
N LEU A 117 -9.64 1.27 -2.45
CA LEU A 117 -8.98 0.07 -1.94
C LEU A 117 -8.66 0.21 -0.44
N ALA A 118 -8.25 1.41 -0.01
CA ALA A 118 -7.98 1.67 1.40
C ALA A 118 -9.22 1.44 2.26
N LEU A 119 -10.36 1.97 1.85
CA LEU A 119 -11.61 1.81 2.58
C LEU A 119 -12.11 0.36 2.61
N TRP A 120 -11.80 -0.38 1.56
CA TRP A 120 -12.15 -1.80 1.46
C TRP A 120 -11.21 -2.71 2.28
N SER A 121 -9.95 -2.30 2.47
CA SER A 121 -8.89 -3.11 3.07
C SER A 121 -9.25 -3.75 4.42
N PRO A 122 -9.94 -3.06 5.36
CA PRO A 122 -10.28 -3.70 6.64
C PRO A 122 -11.17 -4.92 6.50
N THR A 123 -11.84 -5.10 5.38
CA THR A 123 -12.71 -6.27 5.16
C THR A 123 -11.91 -7.52 4.78
N VAL A 124 -10.62 -7.37 4.41
CA VAL A 124 -9.80 -8.48 3.93
C VAL A 124 -8.54 -8.72 4.78
N ALA A 125 -8.29 -7.89 5.79
CA ALA A 125 -7.16 -8.04 6.70
C ALA A 125 -7.58 -7.62 8.11
N GLU A 126 -7.53 -8.56 9.05
CA GLU A 126 -8.05 -8.37 10.41
C GLU A 126 -7.26 -7.33 11.21
N ASN A 127 -5.97 -7.20 10.95
CA ASN A 127 -5.12 -6.27 11.68
C ASN A 127 -5.11 -4.87 11.13
N ILE A 128 -5.96 -4.56 10.15
CA ILE A 128 -6.17 -3.19 9.68
C ILE A 128 -7.34 -2.59 10.46
N SER A 129 -7.05 -1.55 11.27
CA SER A 129 -8.04 -0.98 12.18
C SER A 129 -8.42 0.47 11.84
N ALA A 130 -7.71 1.10 10.91
CA ALA A 130 -7.99 2.48 10.50
C ALA A 130 -7.77 2.61 9.00
N ALA A 131 -8.68 3.30 8.33
CA ALA A 131 -8.60 3.49 6.88
C ALA A 131 -9.02 4.91 6.51
N VAL A 132 -8.23 5.55 5.65
CA VAL A 132 -8.52 6.88 5.11
C VAL A 132 -8.44 6.81 3.60
N GLY A 133 -9.52 7.18 2.93
CA GLY A 133 -9.56 7.27 1.47
C GLY A 133 -9.75 8.72 1.05
N PHE A 134 -8.79 9.22 0.27
CA PHE A 134 -8.89 10.55 -0.34
C PHE A 134 -9.47 10.42 -1.74
N TYR A 135 -10.47 11.23 -2.07
CA TYR A 135 -11.19 11.24 -3.36
C TYR A 135 -11.33 9.82 -3.96
N PRO A 136 -11.97 8.89 -3.23
CA PRO A 136 -12.03 7.51 -3.71
C PRO A 136 -12.72 7.42 -5.06
N ALA A 137 -12.12 6.63 -5.95
CA ALA A 137 -12.73 6.31 -7.24
C ALA A 137 -13.69 5.16 -7.07
N VAL A 138 -14.87 5.29 -7.66
CA VAL A 138 -15.93 4.28 -7.53
C VAL A 138 -15.78 3.19 -8.58
#